data_6e435afbc307d2615aa32cffb0523982
#
_entry.id   6e435afbc307d2615aa32cffb0523982
#
_cell.length_a   1.000
_cell.length_b   1.000
_cell.length_c   1.000
_cell.angle_alpha   90.00
_cell.angle_beta   90.00
_cell.angle_gamma   90.00
#
_symmetry.space_group_name_H-M   'P 1'
#
loop_
_entity.id
_entity.type
_entity.pdbx_description
1 polymer ?
#
loop_
_entity_poly.entity_id
_entity_poly.type
_entity_poly.pdbx_seq_one_letter_code
_entity_poly.pdbx_strand_id
1 'polypeptide(L)'
;MNNKNRTACISAMYELYPLCRKLVFDTFDKQKYGVTRTQQIILLALALEEKLTMSQLASKINTSNEQATRAVAQLVDKGFIERMQDNSNRRIINIRLTDKANEFIKKTKSEIMGDLLDQFNGVSDEDMEKF
;
A
#
# COMPACT_ATOMS: atom_id res chain seq x y z
N MET A 1 -13.78 -22.42 6.18
CA MET A 1 -14.04 -22.39 4.71
C MET A 1 -13.53 -23.66 4.08
N ASN A 2 -14.33 -24.33 3.25
CA ASN A 2 -13.88 -25.55 2.59
C ASN A 2 -12.96 -25.24 1.39
N ASN A 3 -12.32 -26.27 0.84
CA ASN A 3 -11.34 -26.08 -0.25
C ASN A 3 -11.98 -25.49 -1.52
N LYS A 4 -13.22 -25.84 -1.80
CA LYS A 4 -13.94 -25.33 -2.97
C LYS A 4 -14.14 -23.81 -2.85
N ASN A 5 -14.56 -23.33 -1.68
CA ASN A 5 -14.75 -21.91 -1.44
C ASN A 5 -13.42 -21.12 -1.44
N ARG A 6 -12.37 -21.73 -0.91
CA ARG A 6 -11.04 -21.14 -0.95
C ARG A 6 -10.54 -20.98 -2.38
N THR A 7 -10.71 -22.02 -3.19
CA THR A 7 -10.30 -21.98 -4.60
C THR A 7 -11.07 -20.92 -5.36
N ALA A 8 -12.38 -20.84 -5.15
CA ALA A 8 -13.20 -19.83 -5.81
C ALA A 8 -12.80 -18.41 -5.41
N CYS A 9 -12.49 -18.20 -4.13
CA CYS A 9 -12.05 -16.90 -3.62
C CYS A 9 -10.71 -16.50 -4.23
N ILE A 10 -9.73 -17.40 -4.27
CA ILE A 10 -8.42 -17.14 -4.85
C ILE A 10 -8.55 -16.84 -6.34
N SER A 11 -9.37 -17.60 -7.05
CA SER A 11 -9.64 -17.40 -8.47
C SER A 11 -10.22 -16.01 -8.74
N ALA A 12 -11.20 -15.62 -7.94
CA ALA A 12 -11.82 -14.29 -8.04
C ALA A 12 -10.79 -13.18 -7.77
N MET A 13 -9.97 -13.34 -6.76
CA MET A 13 -8.90 -12.38 -6.45
C MET A 13 -7.91 -12.26 -7.61
N TYR A 14 -7.53 -13.38 -8.20
CA TYR A 14 -6.61 -13.39 -9.33
C TYR A 14 -7.22 -12.66 -10.54
N GLU A 15 -8.48 -12.90 -10.84
CA GLU A 15 -9.17 -12.26 -11.96
C GLU A 15 -9.40 -10.78 -11.74
N LEU A 16 -9.69 -10.38 -10.50
CA LEU A 16 -9.95 -8.98 -10.15
C LEU A 16 -8.69 -8.17 -9.93
N TYR A 17 -7.55 -8.83 -9.70
CA TYR A 17 -6.31 -8.14 -9.35
C TYR A 17 -5.89 -7.08 -10.38
N PRO A 18 -5.88 -7.36 -11.70
CA PRO A 18 -5.48 -6.34 -12.66
C PRO A 18 -6.38 -5.11 -12.62
N LEU A 19 -7.70 -5.31 -12.45
CA LEU A 19 -8.65 -4.21 -12.35
C LEU A 19 -8.45 -3.41 -11.07
N CYS A 20 -8.33 -4.08 -9.93
CA CYS A 20 -8.08 -3.42 -8.65
C CYS A 20 -6.78 -2.63 -8.68
N ARG A 21 -5.73 -3.22 -9.23
CA ARG A 21 -4.42 -2.56 -9.35
C ARG A 21 -4.54 -1.28 -10.18
N LYS A 22 -5.20 -1.36 -11.32
CA LYS A 22 -5.41 -0.21 -12.19
C LYS A 22 -6.20 0.89 -11.47
N LEU A 23 -7.32 0.53 -10.86
CA LEU A 23 -8.17 1.50 -10.16
C LEU A 23 -7.43 2.18 -9.01
N VAL A 24 -6.71 1.41 -8.20
CA VAL A 24 -5.95 1.96 -7.07
C VAL A 24 -4.88 2.90 -7.57
N PHE A 25 -4.07 2.50 -8.54
CA PHE A 25 -2.96 3.31 -9.01
C PHE A 25 -3.40 4.50 -9.89
N ASP A 26 -4.45 4.36 -10.67
CA ASP A 26 -4.97 5.47 -11.47
C ASP A 26 -5.66 6.52 -10.58
N THR A 27 -6.36 6.06 -9.55
CA THR A 27 -7.00 6.95 -8.57
C THR A 27 -5.94 7.66 -7.71
N PHE A 28 -4.82 7.00 -7.45
CA PHE A 28 -3.72 7.52 -6.65
C PHE A 28 -2.78 8.34 -7.52
N ASP A 29 -3.27 9.47 -7.99
CA ASP A 29 -2.51 10.36 -8.87
C ASP A 29 -1.42 11.10 -8.09
N LYS A 30 -0.17 11.04 -8.58
CA LYS A 30 0.97 11.75 -8.00
C LYS A 30 0.71 13.24 -7.85
N GLN A 31 0.08 13.86 -8.84
CA GLN A 31 -0.20 15.30 -8.81
C GLN A 31 -1.16 15.67 -7.69
N LYS A 32 -2.15 14.80 -7.43
CA LYS A 32 -3.14 15.05 -6.39
C LYS A 32 -2.57 14.84 -4.99
N TYR A 33 -1.77 13.80 -4.80
CA TYR A 33 -1.30 13.40 -3.46
C TYR A 33 0.17 13.71 -3.20
N GLY A 34 0.93 14.06 -4.23
CA GLY A 34 2.35 14.40 -4.07
C GLY A 34 3.25 13.23 -3.78
N VAL A 35 2.82 12.00 -4.04
CA VAL A 35 3.62 10.80 -3.86
C VAL A 35 3.73 10.00 -5.15
N THR A 36 4.88 9.37 -5.35
CA THR A 36 5.09 8.49 -6.50
C THR A 36 4.48 7.12 -6.23
N ARG A 37 4.37 6.29 -7.27
CA ARG A 37 3.91 4.91 -7.12
C ARG A 37 4.80 4.12 -6.15
N THR A 38 6.12 4.26 -6.27
CA THR A 38 7.05 3.58 -5.35
C THR A 38 6.84 4.04 -3.91
N GLN A 39 6.66 5.34 -3.70
CA GLN A 39 6.39 5.89 -2.37
C GLN A 39 5.08 5.35 -1.81
N GLN A 40 4.04 5.26 -2.63
CA GLN A 40 2.76 4.67 -2.23
C GLN A 40 2.93 3.23 -1.79
N ILE A 41 3.66 2.43 -2.55
CA ILE A 41 3.90 1.02 -2.22
C ILE A 41 4.64 0.90 -0.88
N ILE A 42 5.61 1.77 -0.63
CA ILE A 42 6.34 1.80 0.64
C ILE A 42 5.39 2.13 1.80
N LEU A 43 4.56 3.14 1.64
CA LEU A 43 3.60 3.51 2.68
C LEU A 43 2.64 2.35 2.99
N LEU A 44 2.14 1.66 1.97
CA LEU A 44 1.25 0.52 2.15
C LEU A 44 1.98 -0.66 2.82
N ALA A 45 3.22 -0.92 2.44
CA ALA A 45 4.01 -1.98 3.08
C ALA A 45 4.22 -1.71 4.57
N LEU A 46 4.53 -0.47 4.94
CA LEU A 46 4.71 -0.08 6.33
C LEU A 46 3.39 0.00 7.10
N ALA A 47 2.28 0.19 6.42
CA ALA A 47 0.97 0.16 7.06
C ALA A 47 0.60 -1.25 7.55
N LEU A 48 1.12 -2.29 6.88
CA LEU A 48 0.88 -3.68 7.26
C LEU A 48 1.85 -4.18 8.33
N GLU A 49 2.96 -3.48 8.52
CA GLU A 49 4.01 -3.84 9.47
C GLU A 49 4.24 -2.67 10.41
N GLU A 50 4.47 -2.94 11.69
CA GLU A 50 4.74 -1.88 12.66
C GLU A 50 6.05 -1.15 12.31
N LYS A 51 7.08 -1.91 11.95
CA LYS A 51 8.39 -1.37 11.57
C LYS A 51 9.11 -2.37 10.67
N LEU A 52 9.98 -1.86 9.82
CA LEU A 52 10.83 -2.67 8.94
C LEU A 52 12.24 -2.06 8.90
N THR A 53 13.24 -2.89 8.71
CA THR A 53 14.56 -2.41 8.31
C THR A 53 14.53 -2.04 6.83
N MET A 54 15.54 -1.29 6.37
CA MET A 54 15.64 -0.93 4.96
C MET A 54 15.72 -2.17 4.06
N SER A 55 16.50 -3.16 4.46
CA SER A 55 16.65 -4.41 3.69
C SER A 55 15.34 -5.19 3.63
N GLN A 56 14.61 -5.27 4.73
CA GLN A 56 13.31 -5.93 4.76
C GLN A 56 12.31 -5.22 3.86
N LEU A 57 12.30 -3.89 3.89
CA LEU A 57 11.42 -3.11 3.02
C LEU A 57 11.75 -3.34 1.54
N ALA A 58 13.03 -3.23 1.19
CA ALA A 58 13.48 -3.40 -0.19
C ALA A 58 13.09 -4.77 -0.74
N SER A 59 13.28 -5.82 0.08
CA SER A 59 12.88 -7.18 -0.27
C SER A 59 11.37 -7.30 -0.46
N LYS A 60 10.62 -6.71 0.46
CA LYS A 60 9.15 -6.79 0.46
C LYS A 60 8.52 -6.12 -0.76
N ILE A 61 9.06 -4.99 -1.20
CA ILE A 61 8.55 -4.27 -2.37
C ILE A 61 9.29 -4.63 -3.66
N ASN A 62 10.20 -5.60 -3.57
CA ASN A 62 10.94 -6.13 -4.72
C ASN A 62 11.72 -5.04 -5.47
N THR A 63 12.51 -4.29 -4.73
CA THR A 63 13.37 -3.23 -5.28
C THR A 63 14.77 -3.32 -4.68
N SER A 64 15.72 -2.59 -5.23
CA SER A 64 17.08 -2.52 -4.67
C SER A 64 17.09 -1.69 -3.39
N ASN A 65 18.08 -1.98 -2.52
CA ASN A 65 18.29 -1.19 -1.30
C ASN A 65 18.51 0.29 -1.63
N GLU A 66 19.21 0.57 -2.71
CA GLU A 66 19.50 1.93 -3.15
C GLU A 66 18.23 2.69 -3.51
N GLN A 67 17.35 2.07 -4.30
CA GLN A 67 16.07 2.68 -4.68
C GLN A 67 15.16 2.86 -3.47
N ALA A 68 15.10 1.86 -2.59
CA ALA A 68 14.31 1.95 -1.36
C ALA A 68 14.83 3.08 -0.47
N THR A 69 16.15 3.19 -0.29
CA THR A 69 16.76 4.23 0.53
C THR A 69 16.42 5.62 0.00
N ARG A 70 16.49 5.81 -1.31
CA ARG A 70 16.17 7.08 -1.94
C ARG A 70 14.70 7.47 -1.73
N ALA A 71 13.81 6.53 -1.96
CA ALA A 71 12.37 6.77 -1.80
C ALA A 71 12.01 7.03 -0.34
N VAL A 72 12.61 6.29 0.60
CA VAL A 72 12.41 6.50 2.03
C VAL A 72 12.91 7.88 2.45
N ALA A 73 14.07 8.31 1.96
CA ALA A 73 14.59 9.65 2.28
C ALA A 73 13.60 10.75 1.87
N GLN A 74 12.98 10.62 0.72
CA GLN A 74 11.96 11.55 0.26
C GLN A 74 10.72 11.55 1.16
N LEU A 75 10.33 10.38 1.63
CA LEU A 75 9.18 10.24 2.54
C LEU A 75 9.49 10.77 3.94
N VAL A 76 10.73 10.64 4.40
CA VAL A 76 11.19 11.26 5.64
C VAL A 76 11.09 12.78 5.53
N ASP A 77 11.52 13.35 4.42
CA ASP A 77 11.44 14.79 4.17
C ASP A 77 9.99 15.30 4.17
N LYS A 78 9.06 14.47 3.71
CA LYS A 78 7.63 14.80 3.74
C LYS A 78 6.99 14.59 5.11
N GLY A 79 7.72 14.02 6.06
CA GLY A 79 7.20 13.76 7.39
C GLY A 79 6.35 12.50 7.49
N PHE A 80 6.42 11.60 6.52
CA PHE A 80 5.62 10.36 6.49
C PHE A 80 6.33 9.17 7.12
N ILE A 81 7.65 9.19 7.16
CA ILE A 81 8.44 8.10 7.72
C ILE A 81 9.43 8.68 8.73
N GLU A 82 9.67 7.94 9.79
CA GLU A 82 10.73 8.23 10.75
C GLU A 82 11.65 7.02 10.88
N ARG A 83 12.93 7.32 11.12
CA ARG A 83 13.96 6.33 11.37
C ARG A 83 14.20 6.21 12.86
N MET A 84 14.36 4.97 13.35
CA MET A 84 14.62 4.69 14.76
C MET A 84 15.72 3.67 14.88
N GLN A 85 16.63 3.90 15.82
CA GLN A 85 17.59 2.86 16.19
C GLN A 85 16.88 1.77 16.98
N ASP A 86 17.29 0.51 16.74
CA ASP A 86 16.80 -0.61 17.54
C ASP A 86 17.38 -0.51 18.95
N ASN A 87 16.55 -0.72 19.97
CA ASN A 87 16.96 -0.68 21.35
C ASN A 87 17.97 -1.79 21.70
N SER A 88 17.86 -2.94 21.05
CA SER A 88 18.73 -4.09 21.30
C SER A 88 20.01 -4.07 20.47
N ASN A 89 20.04 -3.37 19.34
CA ASN A 89 21.20 -3.29 18.47
C ASN A 89 21.21 -1.96 17.71
N ARG A 90 22.13 -1.08 18.12
CA ARG A 90 22.26 0.27 17.55
C ARG A 90 22.66 0.30 16.07
N ARG A 91 23.16 -0.82 15.54
CA ARG A 91 23.48 -0.93 14.12
C ARG A 91 22.25 -1.13 13.24
N ILE A 92 21.16 -1.53 13.86
CA ILE A 92 19.89 -1.75 13.14
C ILE A 92 19.07 -0.47 13.20
N ILE A 93 18.68 0.02 12.03
CA ILE A 93 17.79 1.17 11.90
C ILE A 93 16.46 0.66 11.36
N ASN A 94 15.41 0.90 12.13
CA ASN A 94 14.06 0.59 11.72
C ASN A 94 13.40 1.83 11.13
N ILE A 95 12.50 1.62 10.20
CA ILE A 95 11.66 2.67 9.62
C ILE A 95 10.21 2.35 9.94
N ARG A 96 9.44 3.39 10.21
CA ARG A 96 8.01 3.25 10.50
C ARG A 96 7.25 4.48 10.03
N LEU A 97 5.95 4.34 9.91
CA LEU A 97 5.07 5.45 9.57
C LEU A 97 4.92 6.40 10.75
N THR A 98 4.83 7.69 10.44
CA THR A 98 4.44 8.71 11.42
C THR A 98 2.92 8.78 11.54
N ASP A 99 2.41 9.49 12.54
CA ASP A 99 0.97 9.75 12.67
C ASP A 99 0.43 10.48 11.45
N LYS A 100 1.21 11.41 10.90
CA LYS A 100 0.86 12.12 9.68
C LYS A 100 0.64 11.15 8.51
N ALA A 101 1.52 10.15 8.37
CA ALA A 101 1.40 9.13 7.34
C ALA A 101 0.15 8.28 7.54
N ASN A 102 -0.13 7.87 8.77
CA ASN A 102 -1.31 7.07 9.08
C ASN A 102 -2.60 7.81 8.73
N GLU A 103 -2.67 9.09 9.04
CA GLU A 103 -3.83 9.92 8.67
C GLU A 103 -3.94 10.09 7.16
N PHE A 104 -2.81 10.30 6.48
CA PHE A 104 -2.77 10.39 5.02
C PHE A 104 -3.27 9.11 4.36
N ILE A 105 -2.81 7.95 4.83
CA ILE A 105 -3.23 6.65 4.32
C ILE A 105 -4.73 6.44 4.53
N LYS A 106 -5.22 6.78 5.72
CA LYS A 106 -6.64 6.66 6.05
C LYS A 106 -7.50 7.52 5.15
N LYS A 107 -7.11 8.78 4.93
CA LYS A 107 -7.82 9.70 4.04
C LYS A 107 -7.82 9.20 2.61
N THR A 108 -6.66 8.77 2.11
CA THR A 108 -6.51 8.27 0.75
C THR A 108 -7.32 7.00 0.53
N LYS A 109 -7.29 6.09 1.51
CA LYS A 109 -8.08 4.87 1.46
C LYS A 109 -9.57 5.18 1.36
N SER A 110 -10.04 6.14 2.14
CA SER A 110 -11.44 6.58 2.12
C SER A 110 -11.84 7.12 0.74
N GLU A 111 -10.99 7.95 0.13
CA GLU A 111 -11.23 8.49 -1.20
C GLU A 111 -11.24 7.40 -2.27
N ILE A 112 -10.29 6.47 -2.22
CA ILE A 112 -10.23 5.34 -3.16
C ILE A 112 -11.46 4.46 -3.02
N MET A 113 -11.88 4.17 -1.79
CA MET A 113 -13.08 3.38 -1.54
C MET A 113 -14.33 4.09 -2.10
N GLY A 114 -14.40 5.41 -1.95
CA GLY A 114 -15.50 6.20 -2.51
C GLY A 114 -15.53 6.10 -4.04
N ASP A 115 -14.39 6.25 -4.69
CA ASP A 115 -14.28 6.15 -6.15
C ASP A 115 -14.64 4.74 -6.65
N LEU A 116 -14.19 3.71 -5.94
CA LEU A 116 -14.54 2.33 -6.29
C LEU A 116 -16.03 2.07 -6.16
N LEU A 117 -16.65 2.55 -5.09
CA LEU A 117 -18.08 2.42 -4.88
C LEU A 117 -18.86 3.11 -6.00
N ASP A 118 -18.45 4.30 -6.43
CA ASP A 118 -19.08 5.02 -7.53
C ASP A 118 -19.00 4.22 -8.83
N GLN A 119 -17.87 3.58 -9.09
CA GLN A 119 -17.72 2.74 -10.28
C GLN A 119 -18.59 1.49 -10.22
N PHE A 120 -18.68 0.87 -9.04
CA PHE A 120 -19.53 -0.33 -8.86
C PHE A 120 -21.01 -0.01 -8.82
N ASN A 121 -21.41 1.23 -8.56
CA ASN A 121 -22.80 1.64 -8.61
C ASN A 121 -23.43 1.49 -10.01
N GLY A 122 -22.60 1.42 -11.06
CA GLY A 122 -23.07 1.15 -12.42
C GLY A 122 -23.22 -0.34 -12.75
N VAL A 123 -22.87 -1.22 -11.81
CA VAL A 123 -22.92 -2.67 -11.99
C VAL A 123 -24.16 -3.21 -11.31
N SER A 124 -24.93 -4.07 -12.00
CA SER A 124 -26.14 -4.66 -11.44
C SER A 124 -25.81 -5.62 -10.30
N ASP A 125 -26.79 -5.85 -9.41
CA ASP A 125 -26.64 -6.81 -8.32
C ASP A 125 -26.29 -8.21 -8.83
N GLU A 126 -26.89 -8.60 -9.96
CA GLU A 126 -26.61 -9.87 -10.60
C GLU A 126 -25.15 -9.97 -11.05
N ASP A 127 -24.62 -8.89 -11.63
CA ASP A 127 -23.20 -8.85 -12.04
C ASP A 127 -22.27 -8.87 -10.83
N MET A 128 -22.66 -8.21 -9.74
CA MET A 128 -21.87 -8.21 -8.50
C MET A 128 -21.79 -9.61 -7.88
N GLU A 129 -22.85 -10.39 -7.97
CA GLU A 129 -22.86 -11.75 -7.44
C GLU A 129 -21.90 -12.69 -8.17
N LYS A 130 -21.49 -12.35 -9.39
CA LYS A 130 -20.54 -13.14 -10.16
C LYS A 130 -19.09 -12.94 -9.69
N PHE A 131 -18.82 -11.93 -8.93
CA PHE A 131 -17.54 -11.70 -8.29
C PHE A 131 -17.53 -12.30 -6.89
#